data_a658a5c94a505ec24d1be21dbc74ab4e
#
_entry.id   a658a5c94a505ec24d1be21dbc74ab4e
#
_cell.length_a   1.000
_cell.length_b   1.000
_cell.length_c   1.000
_cell.angle_alpha   90.00
_cell.angle_beta   90.00
_cell.angle_gamma   90.00
#
_symmetry.space_group_name_H-M   'P 1'
#
loop_
_entity.id
_entity.type
_entity.pdbx_description
1 polymer ?
#
loop_
_entity_poly.entity_id
_entity_poly.type
_entity_poly.pdbx_seq_one_letter_code
_entity_poly.pdbx_strand_id
1 'polypeptide(L)'
;MDKASDAVALAEALIACESVTPARGPVFDALEAMLAPLGFEVHRFIAGEGSDPVENCFAIRRGPPGSRHFGFAGHLDVVPAGEGWSSRPFTPERRQAPGGEMLYGRGAVDMKSSIAAMVAAAADIPPEAGTLSMIITGDEEGPAIHGTRALIEMIRERGETPDLILVGEPTCVARLGDMVKIGRRGSVNVWLTVEGREGHVAYPHRADNPIPKLVAMLAELDAWVLDEGTEWFQPSNLEITELQVGNPAHNVIPPRAVGRISIRFNDLHTGAELAHKVSEIARKHGGTAEPIISGEPFLTPPGEFSELLAAAIKAETGINPELSTSGGTSDARFLKDLAPVIDFGPVNATMHKRDEAIAVEDLETLVRIYRRIALAALERK
;
A
#
# COMPACT_ATOMS: atom_id res chain seq x y z
N MET A 1 -33.27 2.84 -1.29
CA MET A 1 -31.97 2.30 -0.79
C MET A 1 -31.77 2.83 0.61
N ASP A 2 -31.44 1.97 1.54
CA ASP A 2 -31.06 2.38 2.89
C ASP A 2 -29.73 3.17 2.79
N LYS A 3 -29.59 4.29 3.52
CA LYS A 3 -28.38 5.14 3.43
C LYS A 3 -27.06 4.40 3.76
N ALA A 4 -27.16 3.28 4.47
CA ALA A 4 -26.00 2.46 4.85
C ALA A 4 -25.43 1.61 3.69
N SER A 5 -26.18 1.41 2.60
CA SER A 5 -25.74 0.65 1.41
C SER A 5 -25.43 1.53 0.20
N ASP A 6 -25.48 2.86 0.34
CA ASP A 6 -25.12 3.81 -0.72
C ASP A 6 -23.62 4.10 -0.69
N ALA A 7 -22.86 3.25 -1.37
CA ALA A 7 -21.39 3.35 -1.41
C ALA A 7 -20.90 4.71 -1.96
N VAL A 8 -21.65 5.34 -2.85
CA VAL A 8 -21.26 6.65 -3.41
C VAL A 8 -21.35 7.73 -2.32
N ALA A 9 -22.44 7.76 -1.57
CA ALA A 9 -22.62 8.70 -0.47
C ALA A 9 -21.59 8.46 0.65
N LEU A 10 -21.26 7.19 0.94
CA LEU A 10 -20.22 6.83 1.92
C LEU A 10 -18.82 7.29 1.43
N ALA A 11 -18.51 7.07 0.15
CA ALA A 11 -17.24 7.54 -0.44
C ALA A 11 -17.15 9.06 -0.43
N GLU A 12 -18.21 9.78 -0.81
CA GLU A 12 -18.27 11.24 -0.73
C GLU A 12 -17.99 11.74 0.70
N ALA A 13 -18.58 11.11 1.71
CA ALA A 13 -18.35 11.49 3.11
C ALA A 13 -16.90 11.27 3.57
N LEU A 14 -16.27 10.15 3.16
CA LEU A 14 -14.85 9.89 3.47
C LEU A 14 -13.92 10.84 2.71
N ILE A 15 -14.18 11.10 1.43
CA ILE A 15 -13.37 12.01 0.60
C ILE A 15 -13.43 13.44 1.15
N ALA A 16 -14.60 13.87 1.65
CA ALA A 16 -14.78 15.20 2.24
C ALA A 16 -13.93 15.43 3.51
N CYS A 17 -13.44 14.37 4.15
CA CYS A 17 -12.49 14.48 5.26
C CYS A 17 -11.07 14.58 4.70
N GLU A 18 -10.41 15.73 4.89
CA GLU A 18 -8.99 15.87 4.59
C GLU A 18 -8.18 14.97 5.54
N SER A 19 -7.41 14.04 4.96
CA SER A 19 -6.68 13.01 5.72
C SER A 19 -5.32 12.71 5.09
N VAL A 20 -4.55 13.76 4.79
CA VAL A 20 -3.16 13.59 4.34
C VAL A 20 -2.38 12.85 5.41
N THR A 21 -1.57 11.88 4.95
CA THR A 21 -0.81 10.98 5.84
C THR A 21 0.08 11.75 6.85
N PRO A 22 0.10 11.36 8.13
CA PRO A 22 -0.73 10.36 8.79
C PRO A 22 -2.15 10.87 9.12
N ALA A 23 -3.17 10.05 8.83
CA ALA A 23 -4.56 10.43 9.04
C ALA A 23 -5.01 10.25 10.48
N ARG A 24 -5.92 11.16 10.92
CA ARG A 24 -6.53 11.15 12.26
C ARG A 24 -7.87 11.90 12.29
N GLY A 25 -8.64 11.66 13.35
CA GLY A 25 -9.81 12.45 13.71
C GLY A 25 -10.98 12.31 12.72
N PRO A 26 -11.41 13.39 12.01
CA PRO A 26 -12.69 13.41 11.31
C PRO A 26 -12.97 12.26 10.35
N VAL A 27 -11.93 11.74 9.66
CA VAL A 27 -12.10 10.60 8.74
C VAL A 27 -12.41 9.30 9.48
N PHE A 28 -11.81 9.10 10.67
CA PHE A 28 -12.12 7.98 11.54
C PHE A 28 -13.48 8.16 12.26
N ASP A 29 -13.87 9.40 12.60
CA ASP A 29 -15.21 9.70 13.14
C ASP A 29 -16.29 9.34 12.09
N ALA A 30 -16.05 9.68 10.83
CA ALA A 30 -16.95 9.31 9.74
C ALA A 30 -17.04 7.79 9.57
N LEU A 31 -15.91 7.07 9.56
CA LEU A 31 -15.92 5.61 9.46
C LEU A 31 -16.67 4.96 10.64
N GLU A 32 -16.41 5.39 11.86
CA GLU A 32 -17.12 4.87 13.06
C GLU A 32 -18.62 5.10 12.98
N ALA A 33 -19.05 6.30 12.54
CA ALA A 33 -20.46 6.61 12.33
C ALA A 33 -21.13 5.73 11.27
N MET A 34 -20.37 5.22 10.29
CA MET A 34 -20.86 4.28 9.28
C MET A 34 -20.94 2.83 9.82
N LEU A 35 -19.98 2.41 10.66
CA LEU A 35 -19.87 1.03 11.13
C LEU A 35 -20.75 0.72 12.35
N ALA A 36 -20.89 1.67 13.29
CA ALA A 36 -21.65 1.46 14.52
C ALA A 36 -23.11 1.04 14.27
N PRO A 37 -23.87 1.67 13.32
CA PRO A 37 -25.24 1.24 13.02
C PRO A 37 -25.34 -0.17 12.43
N LEU A 38 -24.25 -0.71 11.87
CA LEU A 38 -24.17 -2.05 11.30
C LEU A 38 -23.83 -3.12 12.36
N GLY A 39 -23.71 -2.72 13.64
CA GLY A 39 -23.44 -3.62 14.76
C GLY A 39 -21.96 -3.97 14.96
N PHE A 40 -21.06 -3.19 14.38
CA PHE A 40 -19.62 -3.34 14.66
C PHE A 40 -19.27 -2.75 16.03
N GLU A 41 -18.48 -3.49 16.80
CA GLU A 41 -17.73 -2.98 17.95
C GLU A 41 -16.47 -2.30 17.40
N VAL A 42 -16.36 -0.99 17.60
CA VAL A 42 -15.29 -0.17 17.02
C VAL A 42 -14.23 0.15 18.06
N HIS A 43 -12.98 -0.22 17.76
CA HIS A 43 -11.81 0.02 18.60
C HIS A 43 -10.86 0.96 17.88
N ARG A 44 -10.85 2.21 18.28
CA ARG A 44 -9.91 3.23 17.78
C ARG A 44 -8.79 3.44 18.78
N PHE A 45 -7.58 3.61 18.29
CA PHE A 45 -6.43 3.91 19.13
C PHE A 45 -5.36 4.66 18.34
N ILE A 46 -4.52 5.37 19.09
CA ILE A 46 -3.39 6.11 18.53
C ILE A 46 -2.12 5.33 18.87
N ALA A 47 -1.28 5.06 17.87
CA ALA A 47 0.04 4.47 18.05
C ALA A 47 1.12 5.47 17.62
N GLY A 48 2.33 5.30 18.19
CA GLY A 48 3.46 6.22 17.99
C GLY A 48 3.49 7.35 19.02
N GLU A 49 4.71 7.84 19.25
CA GLU A 49 4.98 8.97 20.17
C GLU A 49 5.62 10.12 19.39
N GLY A 50 5.48 11.36 19.88
CA GLY A 50 6.12 12.54 19.32
C GLY A 50 5.32 13.25 18.23
N SER A 51 5.96 13.60 17.09
CA SER A 51 5.37 14.46 16.06
C SER A 51 4.37 13.77 15.15
N ASP A 52 4.40 12.43 15.04
CA ASP A 52 3.70 11.69 13.99
C ASP A 52 2.85 10.52 14.53
N PRO A 53 1.94 10.76 15.52
CA PRO A 53 1.05 9.72 16.00
C PRO A 53 0.04 9.35 14.91
N VAL A 54 -0.20 8.05 14.76
CA VAL A 54 -1.10 7.46 13.76
C VAL A 54 -2.37 6.97 14.45
N GLU A 55 -3.52 7.31 13.91
CA GLU A 55 -4.78 6.73 14.36
C GLU A 55 -5.08 5.47 13.56
N ASN A 56 -5.54 4.44 14.26
CA ASN A 56 -5.89 3.14 13.73
C ASN A 56 -7.28 2.72 14.22
N CYS A 57 -7.96 1.91 13.43
CA CYS A 57 -9.29 1.39 13.74
C CYS A 57 -9.36 -0.10 13.44
N PHE A 58 -9.66 -0.89 14.48
CA PHE A 58 -10.13 -2.25 14.34
C PHE A 58 -11.61 -2.30 14.71
N ALA A 59 -12.46 -2.70 13.77
CA ALA A 59 -13.86 -2.85 14.03
C ALA A 59 -14.29 -4.29 13.73
N ILE A 60 -15.10 -4.88 14.63
CA ILE A 60 -15.50 -6.28 14.53
C ILE A 60 -16.99 -6.45 14.79
N ARG A 61 -17.64 -7.25 13.94
CA ARG A 61 -19.01 -7.73 14.12
C ARG A 61 -18.96 -9.26 14.19
N ARG A 62 -19.12 -9.78 15.39
CA ARG A 62 -18.99 -11.21 15.64
C ARG A 62 -20.21 -11.98 15.16
N GLY A 63 -19.96 -13.06 14.44
CA GLY A 63 -20.96 -14.06 14.09
C GLY A 63 -21.19 -15.10 15.20
N PRO A 64 -21.90 -16.19 14.89
CA PRO A 64 -22.07 -17.30 15.82
C PRO A 64 -20.75 -17.88 16.32
N PRO A 65 -20.69 -18.42 17.56
CA PRO A 65 -19.47 -19.07 18.08
C PRO A 65 -18.95 -20.15 17.15
N GLY A 66 -17.67 -20.06 16.79
CA GLY A 66 -17.00 -21.02 15.89
C GLY A 66 -17.26 -20.77 14.41
N SER A 67 -17.94 -19.67 14.03
CA SER A 67 -18.05 -19.25 12.63
C SER A 67 -16.68 -18.77 12.10
N ARG A 68 -16.52 -18.81 10.77
CA ARG A 68 -15.37 -18.19 10.09
C ARG A 68 -15.33 -16.69 10.29
N HIS A 69 -14.11 -16.16 10.20
CA HIS A 69 -13.83 -14.73 10.33
C HIS A 69 -13.18 -14.20 9.04
N PHE A 70 -13.85 -13.27 8.38
CA PHE A 70 -13.35 -12.59 7.20
C PHE A 70 -12.99 -11.14 7.53
N GLY A 71 -11.77 -10.71 7.17
CA GLY A 71 -11.29 -9.35 7.39
C GLY A 71 -11.25 -8.56 6.08
N PHE A 72 -11.81 -7.35 6.10
CA PHE A 72 -11.47 -6.31 5.14
C PHE A 72 -10.38 -5.43 5.71
N ALA A 73 -9.42 -5.00 4.88
CA ALA A 73 -8.34 -4.13 5.31
C ALA A 73 -8.09 -2.99 4.32
N GLY A 74 -7.57 -1.87 4.83
CA GLY A 74 -7.24 -0.70 4.04
C GLY A 74 -6.78 0.48 4.86
N HIS A 75 -6.66 1.65 4.19
CA HIS A 75 -6.20 2.88 4.81
C HIS A 75 -7.11 4.06 4.52
N LEU A 76 -7.11 5.04 5.44
CA LEU A 76 -7.88 6.27 5.32
C LEU A 76 -7.00 7.49 5.04
N ASP A 77 -5.69 7.35 5.21
CA ASP A 77 -4.74 8.38 4.81
C ASP A 77 -4.61 8.44 3.29
N VAL A 78 -4.13 9.57 2.81
CA VAL A 78 -3.93 9.84 1.39
C VAL A 78 -2.65 10.62 1.18
N VAL A 79 -2.01 10.48 0.01
CA VAL A 79 -0.89 11.34 -0.38
C VAL A 79 -1.31 12.81 -0.49
N PRO A 80 -0.39 13.77 -0.32
CA PRO A 80 -0.68 15.19 -0.56
C PRO A 80 -1.32 15.40 -1.93
N ALA A 81 -2.32 16.26 -2.00
CA ALA A 81 -3.06 16.49 -3.23
C ALA A 81 -2.21 17.10 -4.35
N GLY A 82 -1.22 17.93 -4.00
CA GLY A 82 -0.45 18.70 -4.97
C GLY A 82 -1.27 19.84 -5.60
N GLU A 83 -0.67 20.49 -6.59
CA GLU A 83 -1.28 21.64 -7.28
C GLU A 83 -1.92 21.22 -8.61
N GLY A 84 -2.79 22.09 -9.15
CA GLY A 84 -3.31 21.96 -10.52
C GLY A 84 -4.54 21.07 -10.66
N TRP A 85 -5.29 20.84 -9.58
CA TRP A 85 -6.61 20.18 -9.63
C TRP A 85 -7.65 21.07 -10.34
N SER A 86 -8.56 20.44 -11.07
CA SER A 86 -9.70 21.15 -11.70
C SER A 86 -10.85 21.39 -10.71
N SER A 87 -10.81 20.78 -9.52
CA SER A 87 -11.73 20.94 -8.38
C SER A 87 -10.95 21.06 -7.08
N ARG A 88 -11.64 21.12 -5.94
CA ARG A 88 -11.00 21.02 -4.62
C ARG A 88 -10.80 19.53 -4.28
N PRO A 89 -9.57 19.09 -3.93
CA PRO A 89 -9.27 17.66 -3.71
C PRO A 89 -10.13 16.97 -2.67
N PHE A 90 -10.55 17.69 -1.62
CA PHE A 90 -11.39 17.17 -0.53
C PHE A 90 -12.85 17.69 -0.59
N THR A 91 -13.29 18.08 -1.78
CA THR A 91 -14.69 18.37 -2.07
C THR A 91 -15.14 17.40 -3.16
N PRO A 92 -15.77 16.28 -2.79
CA PRO A 92 -16.16 15.27 -3.78
C PRO A 92 -17.13 15.84 -4.80
N GLU A 93 -16.89 15.54 -6.06
CA GLU A 93 -17.74 15.98 -7.17
C GLU A 93 -18.07 14.82 -8.10
N ARG A 94 -19.35 14.69 -8.45
CA ARG A 94 -19.78 13.78 -9.53
C ARG A 94 -19.84 14.52 -10.84
N ARG A 95 -19.23 13.95 -11.88
CA ARG A 95 -19.18 14.52 -13.22
C ARG A 95 -19.43 13.44 -14.28
N GLN A 96 -20.17 13.82 -15.32
CA GLN A 96 -20.32 12.96 -16.50
C GLN A 96 -19.02 12.97 -17.31
N ALA A 97 -18.55 11.79 -17.69
CA ALA A 97 -17.38 11.59 -18.54
C ALA A 97 -17.73 10.62 -19.68
N PRO A 98 -16.90 10.44 -20.72
CA PRO A 98 -17.18 9.55 -21.84
C PRO A 98 -17.45 8.08 -21.46
N GLY A 99 -16.99 7.64 -20.27
CA GLY A 99 -17.20 6.29 -19.74
C GLY A 99 -18.32 6.16 -18.70
N GLY A 100 -19.10 7.21 -18.45
CA GLY A 100 -20.14 7.23 -17.42
C GLY A 100 -19.93 8.29 -16.35
N GLU A 101 -20.67 8.22 -15.26
CA GLU A 101 -20.51 9.12 -14.12
C GLU A 101 -19.25 8.75 -13.33
N MET A 102 -18.45 9.76 -13.00
CA MET A 102 -17.21 9.65 -12.22
C MET A 102 -17.32 10.42 -10.92
N LEU A 103 -16.83 9.87 -9.83
CA LEU A 103 -16.65 10.52 -8.53
C LEU A 103 -15.20 11.00 -8.40
N TYR A 104 -15.00 12.30 -8.31
CA TYR A 104 -13.69 12.97 -8.20
C TYR A 104 -13.38 13.36 -6.76
N GLY A 105 -12.11 13.18 -6.37
CA GLY A 105 -11.54 13.64 -5.11
C GLY A 105 -10.28 12.86 -4.74
N ARG A 106 -9.45 13.41 -3.86
CA ARG A 106 -8.26 12.72 -3.35
C ARG A 106 -8.69 11.53 -2.46
N GLY A 107 -8.17 10.34 -2.77
CA GLY A 107 -8.59 9.08 -2.15
C GLY A 107 -9.80 8.43 -2.82
N ALA A 108 -10.31 8.98 -3.93
CA ALA A 108 -11.40 8.36 -4.68
C ALA A 108 -11.02 6.99 -5.26
N VAL A 109 -9.74 6.79 -5.59
CA VAL A 109 -9.19 5.50 -6.04
C VAL A 109 -8.41 4.84 -4.91
N ASP A 110 -7.60 5.59 -4.20
CA ASP A 110 -6.64 5.10 -3.21
C ASP A 110 -6.86 5.75 -1.84
N MET A 111 -7.60 5.03 -0.89
CA MET A 111 -8.49 3.92 -1.21
C MET A 111 -9.85 4.07 -0.52
N LYS A 112 -10.29 5.35 -0.28
CA LYS A 112 -11.54 5.65 0.45
C LYS A 112 -12.80 5.05 -0.18
N SER A 113 -12.84 4.95 -1.53
CA SER A 113 -13.97 4.30 -2.19
C SER A 113 -14.01 2.79 -1.95
N SER A 114 -12.86 2.14 -1.84
CA SER A 114 -12.80 0.73 -1.45
C SER A 114 -13.35 0.52 -0.03
N ILE A 115 -12.99 1.41 0.92
CA ILE A 115 -13.53 1.35 2.28
C ILE A 115 -15.04 1.59 2.28
N ALA A 116 -15.53 2.56 1.51
CA ALA A 116 -16.97 2.79 1.34
C ALA A 116 -17.68 1.54 0.77
N ALA A 117 -17.07 0.87 -0.22
CA ALA A 117 -17.60 -0.38 -0.77
C ALA A 117 -17.60 -1.52 0.26
N MET A 118 -16.58 -1.63 1.11
CA MET A 118 -16.53 -2.61 2.21
C MET A 118 -17.64 -2.38 3.22
N VAL A 119 -17.87 -1.13 3.62
CA VAL A 119 -18.96 -0.76 4.54
C VAL A 119 -20.32 -1.08 3.93
N ALA A 120 -20.55 -0.68 2.67
CA ALA A 120 -21.79 -0.97 1.96
C ALA A 120 -22.03 -2.49 1.79
N ALA A 121 -20.99 -3.25 1.47
CA ALA A 121 -21.05 -4.71 1.40
C ALA A 121 -21.41 -5.33 2.76
N ALA A 122 -20.78 -4.84 3.85
CA ALA A 122 -21.04 -5.32 5.21
C ALA A 122 -22.48 -5.06 5.67
N ALA A 123 -23.13 -3.99 5.20
CA ALA A 123 -24.53 -3.70 5.50
C ALA A 123 -25.48 -4.79 4.99
N ASP A 124 -25.14 -5.44 3.86
CA ASP A 124 -25.93 -6.49 3.22
C ASP A 124 -25.52 -7.92 3.63
N ILE A 125 -24.53 -8.08 4.53
CA ILE A 125 -24.11 -9.39 5.05
C ILE A 125 -24.79 -9.61 6.39
N PRO A 126 -25.62 -10.65 6.56
CA PRO A 126 -26.30 -10.92 7.81
C PRO A 126 -25.30 -11.36 8.90
N PRO A 127 -25.49 -10.92 10.17
CA PRO A 127 -24.56 -11.26 11.27
C PRO A 127 -24.38 -12.77 11.48
N GLU A 128 -25.40 -13.56 11.17
CA GLU A 128 -25.37 -15.02 11.27
C GLU A 128 -24.48 -15.70 10.23
N ALA A 129 -24.05 -15.02 9.18
CA ALA A 129 -23.15 -15.57 8.16
C ALA A 129 -21.75 -15.87 8.71
N GLY A 130 -21.28 -15.08 9.70
CA GLY A 130 -19.97 -15.24 10.30
C GLY A 130 -19.42 -13.93 10.86
N THR A 131 -18.18 -13.98 11.33
CA THR A 131 -17.49 -12.82 11.87
C THR A 131 -16.88 -11.96 10.76
N LEU A 132 -17.17 -10.65 10.79
CA LEU A 132 -16.55 -9.66 9.90
C LEU A 132 -15.70 -8.69 10.70
N SER A 133 -14.53 -8.32 10.18
CA SER A 133 -13.74 -7.22 10.72
C SER A 133 -13.31 -6.22 9.65
N MET A 134 -13.05 -4.98 10.11
CA MET A 134 -12.41 -3.90 9.36
C MET A 134 -11.10 -3.58 10.05
N ILE A 135 -9.99 -3.61 9.31
CA ILE A 135 -8.63 -3.37 9.78
C ILE A 135 -8.12 -2.14 9.04
N ILE A 136 -8.27 -0.97 9.65
CA ILE A 136 -8.10 0.31 8.96
C ILE A 136 -7.01 1.14 9.61
N THR A 137 -6.01 1.49 8.83
CA THR A 137 -4.88 2.34 9.28
C THR A 137 -4.98 3.77 8.75
N GLY A 138 -4.24 4.67 9.39
CA GLY A 138 -4.00 6.04 8.94
C GLY A 138 -2.56 6.33 8.52
N ASP A 139 -1.75 5.31 8.16
CA ASP A 139 -0.31 5.45 7.84
C ASP A 139 0.17 4.41 6.81
N GLU A 140 -0.59 4.17 5.74
CA GLU A 140 -0.12 3.35 4.63
C GLU A 140 0.76 4.15 3.68
N GLU A 141 0.33 5.36 3.35
CA GLU A 141 0.95 6.30 2.41
C GLU A 141 2.15 7.07 3.00
N GLY A 142 2.45 6.80 4.26
CA GLY A 142 3.55 7.40 4.99
C GLY A 142 4.68 6.42 5.31
N PRO A 143 5.33 6.59 6.48
CA PRO A 143 6.40 5.68 6.91
C PRO A 143 5.94 4.25 7.20
N ALA A 144 4.65 4.01 7.42
CA ALA A 144 4.01 2.72 7.75
C ALA A 144 4.63 2.03 8.99
N ILE A 145 4.97 2.82 10.01
CA ILE A 145 5.64 2.35 11.22
C ILE A 145 4.62 2.05 12.32
N HIS A 146 3.66 2.97 12.53
CA HIS A 146 2.71 2.94 13.63
C HIS A 146 1.27 2.61 13.19
N GLY A 147 1.10 2.24 11.92
CA GLY A 147 -0.18 1.87 11.32
C GLY A 147 -0.49 0.38 11.51
N THR A 148 -0.56 -0.36 10.42
CA THR A 148 -0.97 -1.77 10.35
C THR A 148 -0.18 -2.69 11.27
N ARG A 149 1.08 -2.42 11.57
CA ARG A 149 1.86 -3.20 12.56
C ARG A 149 1.24 -3.14 13.95
N ALA A 150 0.80 -1.96 14.40
CA ALA A 150 0.13 -1.80 15.69
C ALA A 150 -1.26 -2.46 15.71
N LEU A 151 -1.97 -2.45 14.58
CA LEU A 151 -3.24 -3.19 14.41
C LEU A 151 -3.01 -4.70 14.55
N ILE A 152 -1.96 -5.25 13.96
CA ILE A 152 -1.61 -6.67 14.06
C ILE A 152 -1.37 -7.08 15.51
N GLU A 153 -0.62 -6.28 16.27
CA GLU A 153 -0.36 -6.53 17.69
C GLU A 153 -1.68 -6.55 18.49
N MET A 154 -2.51 -5.53 18.31
CA MET A 154 -3.82 -5.44 18.98
C MET A 154 -4.73 -6.62 18.63
N ILE A 155 -4.82 -7.01 17.36
CA ILE A 155 -5.65 -8.14 16.91
C ILE A 155 -5.18 -9.44 17.57
N ARG A 156 -3.86 -9.67 17.64
CA ARG A 156 -3.28 -10.85 18.31
C ARG A 156 -3.56 -10.88 19.81
N GLU A 157 -3.39 -9.75 20.48
CA GLU A 157 -3.67 -9.62 21.93
C GLU A 157 -5.13 -9.91 22.25
N ARG A 158 -6.05 -9.54 21.35
CA ARG A 158 -7.47 -9.81 21.49
C ARG A 158 -7.86 -11.24 21.08
N GLY A 159 -7.00 -11.98 20.43
CA GLY A 159 -7.30 -13.31 19.88
C GLY A 159 -8.35 -13.28 18.76
N GLU A 160 -8.43 -12.18 18.01
CA GLU A 160 -9.44 -11.92 16.97
C GLU A 160 -8.83 -11.96 15.55
N THR A 161 -7.97 -12.94 15.30
CA THR A 161 -7.31 -13.11 14.00
C THR A 161 -8.30 -13.60 12.94
N PRO A 162 -8.42 -12.92 11.78
CA PRO A 162 -9.21 -13.39 10.65
C PRO A 162 -8.66 -14.70 10.04
N ASP A 163 -9.53 -15.48 9.38
CA ASP A 163 -9.12 -16.64 8.57
C ASP A 163 -8.58 -16.21 7.20
N LEU A 164 -9.14 -15.12 6.63
CA LEU A 164 -8.78 -14.55 5.32
C LEU A 164 -8.89 -13.03 5.40
N ILE A 165 -8.00 -12.30 4.70
CA ILE A 165 -7.99 -10.83 4.66
C ILE A 165 -7.99 -10.34 3.20
N LEU A 166 -8.95 -9.48 2.86
CA LEU A 166 -8.99 -8.77 1.58
C LEU A 166 -8.62 -7.29 1.80
N VAL A 167 -7.55 -6.86 1.14
CA VAL A 167 -7.13 -5.43 1.14
C VAL A 167 -7.72 -4.75 -0.09
N GLY A 168 -8.29 -3.57 0.08
CA GLY A 168 -9.03 -2.86 -0.97
C GLY A 168 -8.17 -1.97 -1.88
N GLU A 169 -6.90 -2.26 -2.04
CA GLU A 169 -5.96 -1.51 -2.87
C GLU A 169 -6.35 -1.46 -4.36
N PRO A 170 -6.07 -0.36 -5.08
CA PRO A 170 -6.38 -0.24 -6.51
C PRO A 170 -5.47 -1.13 -7.35
N THR A 171 -5.92 -2.34 -7.63
CA THR A 171 -5.16 -3.36 -8.34
C THR A 171 -5.43 -3.44 -9.83
N CYS A 172 -6.64 -3.04 -10.26
CA CYS A 172 -7.06 -3.17 -11.65
C CYS A 172 -6.36 -2.15 -12.56
N VAL A 173 -6.12 -2.52 -13.83
CA VAL A 173 -5.30 -1.74 -14.78
C VAL A 173 -6.15 -1.03 -15.82
N ALA A 174 -6.95 -1.77 -16.59
CA ALA A 174 -7.76 -1.23 -17.67
C ALA A 174 -9.26 -1.21 -17.35
N ARG A 175 -9.74 -2.16 -16.57
CA ARG A 175 -11.15 -2.30 -16.16
C ARG A 175 -11.27 -3.07 -14.85
N LEU A 176 -12.31 -2.79 -14.10
CA LEU A 176 -12.56 -3.46 -12.84
C LEU A 176 -12.65 -4.98 -13.04
N GLY A 177 -11.89 -5.72 -12.26
CA GLY A 177 -11.86 -7.18 -12.28
C GLY A 177 -10.80 -7.79 -13.19
N ASP A 178 -9.94 -7.02 -13.85
CA ASP A 178 -8.89 -7.55 -14.72
C ASP A 178 -7.66 -8.07 -13.96
N MET A 179 -7.42 -7.62 -12.72
CA MET A 179 -6.22 -8.01 -11.97
C MET A 179 -6.47 -8.12 -10.46
N VAL A 180 -5.91 -9.16 -9.86
CA VAL A 180 -5.85 -9.43 -8.42
C VAL A 180 -4.38 -9.55 -8.01
N LYS A 181 -3.97 -8.94 -6.90
CA LYS A 181 -2.62 -9.09 -6.37
C LYS A 181 -2.60 -10.15 -5.28
N ILE A 182 -1.94 -11.27 -5.58
CA ILE A 182 -1.76 -12.38 -4.64
C ILE A 182 -0.43 -12.34 -3.91
N GLY A 183 0.40 -11.34 -4.19
CA GLY A 183 1.69 -11.11 -3.56
C GLY A 183 2.27 -9.78 -3.98
N ARG A 184 3.30 -9.36 -3.30
CA ARG A 184 4.04 -8.11 -3.57
C ARG A 184 5.53 -8.36 -3.43
N ARG A 185 6.33 -7.65 -4.23
CA ARG A 185 7.78 -7.64 -4.09
C ARG A 185 8.19 -6.87 -2.83
N GLY A 186 9.31 -7.26 -2.25
CA GLY A 186 9.97 -6.51 -1.20
C GLY A 186 10.62 -5.23 -1.72
N SER A 187 11.01 -4.36 -0.79
CA SER A 187 11.61 -3.06 -1.10
C SER A 187 12.72 -2.72 -0.11
N VAL A 188 13.91 -2.41 -0.66
CA VAL A 188 15.04 -1.84 0.08
C VAL A 188 15.46 -0.55 -0.60
N ASN A 189 15.54 0.54 0.17
CA ASN A 189 16.13 1.80 -0.27
C ASN A 189 17.44 2.02 0.48
N VAL A 190 18.51 2.44 -0.20
CA VAL A 190 19.81 2.58 0.41
C VAL A 190 20.42 3.93 0.07
N TRP A 191 20.79 4.68 1.08
CA TRP A 191 21.58 5.90 0.95
C TRP A 191 23.07 5.54 1.01
N LEU A 192 23.81 5.98 0.01
CA LEU A 192 25.23 5.72 -0.18
C LEU A 192 26.00 7.01 0.06
N THR A 193 27.02 6.98 0.89
CA THR A 193 27.87 8.14 1.16
C THR A 193 29.34 7.77 1.00
N VAL A 194 30.08 8.62 0.29
CA VAL A 194 31.53 8.55 0.23
C VAL A 194 32.09 9.87 0.75
N GLU A 195 32.80 9.78 1.86
CA GLU A 195 33.56 10.90 2.41
C GLU A 195 34.92 10.99 1.72
N GLY A 196 35.33 12.23 1.47
CA GLY A 196 36.63 12.55 0.86
C GLY A 196 37.35 13.64 1.64
N ARG A 197 38.26 14.28 0.97
CA ARG A 197 38.97 15.45 1.50
C ARG A 197 39.07 16.52 0.45
N GLU A 198 38.51 17.68 0.75
CA GLU A 198 38.51 18.86 -0.10
C GLU A 198 39.91 19.30 -0.47
N GLY A 199 40.09 19.80 -1.70
CA GLY A 199 41.35 20.37 -2.14
C GLY A 199 41.34 20.91 -3.55
N HIS A 200 42.38 21.62 -3.92
CA HIS A 200 42.53 22.18 -5.26
C HIS A 200 42.86 21.07 -6.27
N VAL A 201 42.16 21.05 -7.42
CA VAL A 201 42.33 20.01 -8.45
C VAL A 201 43.76 19.88 -8.99
N ALA A 202 44.55 20.96 -8.93
CA ALA A 202 45.98 20.95 -9.34
C ALA A 202 46.89 20.22 -8.33
N TYR A 203 46.40 19.93 -7.11
CA TYR A 203 47.14 19.26 -6.05
C TYR A 203 46.41 18.03 -5.51
N PRO A 204 46.13 17.02 -6.37
CA PRO A 204 45.31 15.88 -5.98
C PRO A 204 45.91 15.06 -4.84
N HIS A 205 47.21 15.07 -4.65
CA HIS A 205 47.92 14.41 -3.54
C HIS A 205 47.60 15.01 -2.16
N ARG A 206 46.98 16.19 -2.10
CA ARG A 206 46.54 16.87 -0.87
C ARG A 206 45.02 16.72 -0.60
N ALA A 207 44.31 16.06 -1.50
CA ALA A 207 42.87 15.84 -1.45
C ALA A 207 42.57 14.34 -1.49
N ASP A 208 41.30 13.99 -1.32
CA ASP A 208 40.79 12.64 -1.57
C ASP A 208 39.42 12.80 -2.26
N ASN A 209 39.37 12.46 -3.54
CA ASN A 209 38.15 12.70 -4.37
C ASN A 209 37.11 11.59 -4.16
N PRO A 210 35.93 11.90 -3.57
CA PRO A 210 34.88 10.89 -3.36
C PRO A 210 34.16 10.49 -4.64
N ILE A 211 34.17 11.33 -5.67
CA ILE A 211 33.37 11.11 -6.90
C ILE A 211 33.77 9.82 -7.63
N PRO A 212 35.05 9.58 -7.95
CA PRO A 212 35.46 8.34 -8.64
C PRO A 212 35.09 7.08 -7.84
N LYS A 213 35.16 7.14 -6.50
CA LYS A 213 34.80 6.03 -5.62
C LYS A 213 33.30 5.74 -5.69
N LEU A 214 32.46 6.79 -5.59
CA LEU A 214 31.00 6.64 -5.71
C LEU A 214 30.60 6.16 -7.10
N VAL A 215 31.21 6.67 -8.18
CA VAL A 215 30.95 6.22 -9.56
C VAL A 215 31.27 4.73 -9.70
N ALA A 216 32.43 4.26 -9.19
CA ALA A 216 32.81 2.85 -9.25
C ALA A 216 31.85 1.97 -8.41
N MET A 217 31.42 2.44 -7.24
CA MET A 217 30.42 1.77 -6.40
C MET A 217 29.10 1.62 -7.13
N LEU A 218 28.57 2.70 -7.71
CA LEU A 218 27.31 2.69 -8.44
C LEU A 218 27.40 1.80 -9.70
N ALA A 219 28.52 1.83 -10.42
CA ALA A 219 28.73 0.97 -11.58
C ALA A 219 28.75 -0.54 -11.23
N GLU A 220 29.32 -0.91 -10.05
CA GLU A 220 29.29 -2.30 -9.57
C GLU A 220 27.87 -2.70 -9.15
N LEU A 221 27.12 -1.81 -8.51
CA LEU A 221 25.73 -2.04 -8.13
C LEU A 221 24.80 -2.16 -9.34
N ASP A 222 24.94 -1.30 -10.35
CA ASP A 222 24.17 -1.31 -11.60
C ASP A 222 24.41 -2.58 -12.42
N ALA A 223 25.64 -3.10 -12.38
CA ALA A 223 25.99 -4.35 -13.08
C ALA A 223 25.56 -5.62 -12.33
N TRP A 224 25.04 -5.50 -11.13
CA TRP A 224 24.66 -6.65 -10.32
C TRP A 224 23.31 -7.22 -10.77
N VAL A 225 23.32 -8.39 -11.43
CA VAL A 225 22.12 -9.18 -11.70
C VAL A 225 21.72 -9.91 -10.41
N LEU A 226 20.56 -9.62 -9.87
CA LEU A 226 20.08 -10.21 -8.63
C LEU A 226 19.56 -11.64 -8.85
N ASP A 227 18.65 -11.82 -9.81
CA ASP A 227 18.02 -13.09 -10.17
C ASP A 227 17.33 -13.01 -11.55
N GLU A 228 16.78 -14.14 -12.02
CA GLU A 228 16.02 -14.28 -13.26
C GLU A 228 14.49 -14.29 -13.05
N GLY A 229 14.02 -14.06 -11.82
CA GLY A 229 12.61 -14.16 -11.45
C GLY A 229 12.17 -15.57 -11.05
N THR A 230 10.88 -15.71 -10.73
CA THR A 230 10.25 -16.99 -10.37
C THR A 230 8.97 -17.17 -11.19
N GLU A 231 8.23 -18.26 -10.96
CA GLU A 231 6.93 -18.49 -11.59
C GLU A 231 5.95 -17.32 -11.38
N TRP A 232 6.01 -16.70 -10.18
CA TRP A 232 5.06 -15.66 -9.76
C TRP A 232 5.65 -14.26 -9.72
N PHE A 233 6.97 -14.14 -9.67
CA PHE A 233 7.62 -12.84 -9.57
C PHE A 233 8.51 -12.55 -10.78
N GLN A 234 8.44 -11.32 -11.23
CA GLN A 234 9.42 -10.76 -12.16
C GLN A 234 10.82 -10.78 -11.53
N PRO A 235 11.90 -10.71 -12.31
CA PRO A 235 13.25 -10.52 -11.79
C PRO A 235 13.32 -9.33 -10.83
N SER A 236 14.14 -9.49 -9.79
CA SER A 236 14.47 -8.37 -8.90
C SER A 236 15.28 -7.34 -9.66
N ASN A 237 15.04 -6.06 -9.37
CA ASN A 237 15.75 -4.97 -10.01
C ASN A 237 16.29 -3.96 -9.02
N LEU A 238 17.43 -3.37 -9.37
CA LEU A 238 18.09 -2.27 -8.68
C LEU A 238 18.10 -1.05 -9.59
N GLU A 239 17.64 0.10 -9.06
CA GLU A 239 17.67 1.37 -9.76
C GLU A 239 18.46 2.41 -8.98
N ILE A 240 19.33 3.16 -9.67
CA ILE A 240 20.00 4.32 -9.10
C ILE A 240 19.02 5.50 -9.18
N THR A 241 18.59 6.01 -8.03
CA THR A 241 17.53 7.04 -7.96
C THR A 241 18.06 8.43 -7.63
N GLU A 242 19.31 8.55 -7.19
CA GLU A 242 19.94 9.84 -6.88
C GLU A 242 21.47 9.76 -7.01
N LEU A 243 22.05 10.85 -7.52
CA LEU A 243 23.48 11.11 -7.52
C LEU A 243 23.68 12.60 -7.27
N GLN A 244 24.26 12.97 -6.13
CA GLN A 244 24.42 14.35 -5.72
C GLN A 244 25.84 14.59 -5.17
N VAL A 245 26.46 15.66 -5.64
CA VAL A 245 27.77 16.13 -5.14
C VAL A 245 27.68 17.56 -4.63
N GLY A 246 26.86 18.41 -5.27
CA GLY A 246 26.63 19.80 -4.84
C GLY A 246 27.86 20.69 -4.91
N ASN A 247 28.83 20.40 -5.79
CA ASN A 247 30.07 21.15 -5.89
C ASN A 247 29.93 22.40 -6.80
N PRO A 248 29.94 23.61 -6.25
CA PRO A 248 29.74 24.84 -7.04
C PRO A 248 31.00 25.31 -7.77
N ALA A 249 32.19 24.78 -7.41
CA ALA A 249 33.48 25.25 -7.90
C ALA A 249 34.16 24.21 -8.81
N HIS A 250 34.51 24.62 -10.03
CA HIS A 250 35.15 23.73 -11.02
C HIS A 250 36.59 23.31 -10.72
N ASN A 251 37.26 24.05 -9.84
CA ASN A 251 38.68 23.84 -9.49
C ASN A 251 38.86 23.26 -8.08
N VAL A 252 37.82 22.79 -7.43
CA VAL A 252 37.84 22.20 -6.09
C VAL A 252 37.37 20.74 -6.16
N ILE A 253 38.09 19.83 -5.52
CA ILE A 253 37.69 18.48 -5.22
C ILE A 253 36.73 18.55 -4.04
N PRO A 254 35.48 18.01 -4.14
CA PRO A 254 34.51 18.11 -3.06
C PRO A 254 34.85 17.20 -1.88
N PRO A 255 34.36 17.53 -0.67
CA PRO A 255 34.60 16.70 0.52
C PRO A 255 33.69 15.48 0.63
N ARG A 256 32.58 15.43 -0.11
CA ARG A 256 31.55 14.38 0.00
C ARG A 256 30.84 14.16 -1.32
N ALA A 257 30.42 12.92 -1.58
CA ALA A 257 29.49 12.55 -2.65
C ALA A 257 28.46 11.56 -2.11
N VAL A 258 27.20 11.70 -2.55
CA VAL A 258 26.08 10.85 -2.11
C VAL A 258 25.34 10.28 -3.29
N GLY A 259 24.79 9.08 -3.10
CA GLY A 259 23.89 8.41 -4.04
C GLY A 259 22.76 7.73 -3.30
N ARG A 260 21.73 7.35 -4.04
CA ARG A 260 20.65 6.52 -3.52
C ARG A 260 20.28 5.49 -4.55
N ILE A 261 20.04 4.27 -4.07
CA ILE A 261 19.49 3.17 -4.87
C ILE A 261 18.19 2.66 -4.26
N SER A 262 17.36 2.07 -5.11
CA SER A 262 16.13 1.39 -4.71
C SER A 262 16.12 0.00 -5.32
N ILE A 263 15.89 -1.02 -4.48
CA ILE A 263 15.79 -2.41 -4.91
C ILE A 263 14.34 -2.87 -4.73
N ARG A 264 13.78 -3.48 -5.78
CA ARG A 264 12.54 -4.24 -5.71
C ARG A 264 12.87 -5.70 -5.91
N PHE A 265 12.54 -6.55 -4.94
CA PHE A 265 13.02 -7.93 -4.90
C PHE A 265 11.90 -8.95 -4.67
N ASN A 266 12.09 -10.12 -5.22
CA ASN A 266 11.19 -11.26 -5.13
C ASN A 266 11.53 -12.17 -3.93
N ASP A 267 10.85 -13.29 -3.80
CA ASP A 267 10.95 -14.26 -2.71
C ASP A 267 12.22 -15.13 -2.71
N LEU A 268 13.12 -14.92 -3.67
CA LEU A 268 14.47 -15.53 -3.66
C LEU A 268 15.43 -14.80 -2.73
N HIS A 269 15.08 -13.61 -2.25
CA HIS A 269 15.93 -12.76 -1.41
C HIS A 269 15.23 -12.33 -0.14
N THR A 270 16.03 -11.92 0.83
CA THR A 270 15.57 -11.15 1.99
C THR A 270 16.13 -9.72 1.94
N GLY A 271 15.41 -8.77 2.49
CA GLY A 271 15.88 -7.39 2.59
C GLY A 271 17.21 -7.28 3.34
N ALA A 272 17.41 -8.11 4.36
CA ALA A 272 18.63 -8.13 5.16
C ALA A 272 19.87 -8.60 4.35
N GLU A 273 19.73 -9.64 3.53
CA GLU A 273 20.81 -10.14 2.66
C GLU A 273 21.20 -9.09 1.61
N LEU A 274 20.20 -8.46 0.98
CA LEU A 274 20.45 -7.40 -0.01
C LEU A 274 21.13 -6.17 0.62
N ALA A 275 20.63 -5.72 1.77
CA ALA A 275 21.22 -4.63 2.54
C ALA A 275 22.68 -4.92 2.95
N HIS A 276 22.96 -6.16 3.38
CA HIS A 276 24.30 -6.60 3.71
C HIS A 276 25.22 -6.55 2.49
N LYS A 277 24.78 -7.08 1.35
CA LYS A 277 25.56 -7.09 0.10
C LYS A 277 25.88 -5.68 -0.41
N VAL A 278 24.89 -4.78 -0.39
CA VAL A 278 25.13 -3.35 -0.72
C VAL A 278 26.14 -2.73 0.22
N SER A 279 26.05 -3.03 1.52
CA SER A 279 27.01 -2.51 2.52
C SER A 279 28.44 -3.05 2.33
N GLU A 280 28.60 -4.29 1.84
CA GLU A 280 29.91 -4.84 1.47
C GLU A 280 30.50 -4.10 0.26
N ILE A 281 29.68 -3.87 -0.79
CA ILE A 281 30.11 -3.13 -1.98
C ILE A 281 30.48 -1.69 -1.60
N ALA A 282 29.67 -1.02 -0.77
CA ALA A 282 29.96 0.33 -0.30
C ALA A 282 31.31 0.40 0.42
N ARG A 283 31.58 -0.51 1.36
CA ARG A 283 32.87 -0.59 2.09
C ARG A 283 34.06 -0.86 1.15
N LYS A 284 33.88 -1.74 0.15
CA LYS A 284 34.91 -2.04 -0.85
C LYS A 284 35.37 -0.78 -1.60
N HIS A 285 34.45 0.14 -1.88
CA HIS A 285 34.73 1.41 -2.55
C HIS A 285 35.02 2.59 -1.59
N GLY A 286 35.17 2.31 -0.30
CA GLY A 286 35.52 3.31 0.72
C GLY A 286 34.35 4.23 1.10
N GLY A 287 33.12 3.75 0.97
CA GLY A 287 31.90 4.44 1.38
C GLY A 287 31.11 3.70 2.46
N THR A 288 29.98 4.27 2.81
CA THR A 288 28.98 3.71 3.74
C THR A 288 27.62 3.55 3.05
N ALA A 289 26.80 2.65 3.57
CA ALA A 289 25.43 2.41 3.12
C ALA A 289 24.49 2.44 4.33
N GLU A 290 23.39 3.14 4.18
CA GLU A 290 22.31 3.23 5.18
C GLU A 290 21.05 2.63 4.57
N PRO A 291 20.77 1.31 4.75
CA PRO A 291 19.62 0.66 4.17
C PRO A 291 18.36 0.87 5.01
N ILE A 292 17.22 1.06 4.33
CA ILE A 292 15.88 1.01 4.90
C ILE A 292 15.10 -0.07 4.16
N ILE A 293 14.73 -1.14 4.88
CA ILE A 293 13.87 -2.22 4.39
C ILE A 293 12.43 -1.81 4.64
N SER A 294 11.71 -1.45 3.58
CA SER A 294 10.31 -1.01 3.68
C SER A 294 9.34 -2.20 3.79
N GLY A 295 9.72 -3.37 3.32
CA GLY A 295 8.94 -4.60 3.43
C GLY A 295 9.62 -5.79 2.76
N GLU A 296 9.34 -6.97 3.29
CA GLU A 296 9.72 -8.24 2.69
C GLU A 296 8.70 -8.66 1.62
N PRO A 297 9.08 -9.47 0.62
CA PRO A 297 8.15 -10.00 -0.35
C PRO A 297 7.20 -10.99 0.31
N PHE A 298 6.02 -11.16 -0.28
CA PHE A 298 5.12 -12.22 0.11
C PHE A 298 4.35 -12.76 -1.10
N LEU A 299 3.88 -13.99 -0.97
CA LEU A 299 2.97 -14.64 -1.90
C LEU A 299 1.91 -15.38 -1.08
N THR A 300 0.64 -15.13 -1.36
CA THR A 300 -0.46 -16.01 -1.02
C THR A 300 -0.62 -16.96 -2.21
N PRO A 301 -0.19 -18.21 -2.11
CA PRO A 301 -0.23 -19.12 -3.25
C PRO A 301 -1.66 -19.26 -3.80
N PRO A 302 -1.82 -19.40 -5.13
CA PRO A 302 -3.14 -19.69 -5.70
C PRO A 302 -3.80 -20.89 -5.01
N GLY A 303 -5.10 -20.74 -4.70
CA GLY A 303 -5.88 -21.73 -3.99
C GLY A 303 -7.25 -21.20 -3.62
N GLU A 304 -7.83 -21.72 -2.56
CA GLU A 304 -9.22 -21.45 -2.16
C GLU A 304 -9.55 -19.94 -2.18
N PHE A 305 -8.71 -19.09 -1.56
CA PHE A 305 -9.01 -17.66 -1.47
C PHE A 305 -9.00 -16.95 -2.83
N SER A 306 -7.99 -17.18 -3.65
CA SER A 306 -7.90 -16.60 -4.99
C SER A 306 -9.01 -17.14 -5.92
N GLU A 307 -9.40 -18.42 -5.78
CA GLU A 307 -10.50 -19.02 -6.52
C GLU A 307 -11.85 -18.41 -6.15
N LEU A 308 -12.12 -18.22 -4.85
CA LEU A 308 -13.33 -17.56 -4.36
C LEU A 308 -13.43 -16.12 -4.89
N LEU A 309 -12.34 -15.37 -4.82
CA LEU A 309 -12.31 -14.00 -5.31
C LEU A 309 -12.48 -13.95 -6.84
N ALA A 310 -11.79 -14.80 -7.58
CA ALA A 310 -11.94 -14.88 -9.04
C ALA A 310 -13.36 -15.25 -9.46
N ALA A 311 -14.01 -16.16 -8.74
CA ALA A 311 -15.41 -16.51 -8.98
C ALA A 311 -16.35 -15.34 -8.69
N ALA A 312 -16.13 -14.58 -7.60
CA ALA A 312 -16.90 -13.39 -7.27
C ALA A 312 -16.75 -12.29 -8.34
N ILE A 313 -15.53 -12.02 -8.80
CA ILE A 313 -15.23 -11.07 -9.87
C ILE A 313 -15.91 -11.49 -11.16
N LYS A 314 -15.74 -12.74 -11.56
CA LYS A 314 -16.35 -13.28 -12.79
C LYS A 314 -17.86 -13.18 -12.79
N ALA A 315 -18.50 -13.43 -11.65
CA ALA A 315 -19.96 -13.36 -11.54
C ALA A 315 -20.51 -11.94 -11.74
N GLU A 316 -19.76 -10.90 -11.34
CA GLU A 316 -20.21 -9.51 -11.43
C GLU A 316 -19.73 -8.79 -12.71
N THR A 317 -18.57 -9.19 -13.26
CA THR A 317 -17.93 -8.49 -14.39
C THR A 317 -17.83 -9.34 -15.66
N GLY A 318 -18.00 -10.65 -15.56
CA GLY A 318 -17.73 -11.59 -16.65
C GLY A 318 -16.23 -11.86 -16.90
N ILE A 319 -15.33 -11.25 -16.12
CA ILE A 319 -13.87 -11.30 -16.33
C ILE A 319 -13.26 -12.39 -15.45
N ASN A 320 -12.29 -13.14 -15.99
CA ASN A 320 -11.38 -13.92 -15.18
C ASN A 320 -10.15 -13.06 -14.88
N PRO A 321 -9.90 -12.71 -13.60
CA PRO A 321 -8.77 -11.84 -13.26
C PRO A 321 -7.42 -12.52 -13.53
N GLU A 322 -6.43 -11.72 -13.88
CA GLU A 322 -5.02 -12.12 -13.80
C GLU A 322 -4.59 -12.14 -12.32
N LEU A 323 -3.96 -13.22 -11.88
CA LEU A 323 -3.27 -13.28 -10.59
C LEU A 323 -1.86 -12.74 -10.76
N SER A 324 -1.47 -11.74 -9.98
CA SER A 324 -0.24 -10.99 -10.21
C SER A 324 0.47 -10.63 -8.89
N THR A 325 1.79 -10.43 -8.99
CA THR A 325 2.65 -9.92 -7.90
C THR A 325 3.31 -8.59 -8.28
N SER A 326 2.95 -8.04 -9.44
CA SER A 326 3.54 -6.80 -9.96
C SER A 326 3.04 -5.55 -9.23
N GLY A 327 3.72 -4.43 -9.41
CA GLY A 327 3.34 -3.12 -8.89
C GLY A 327 4.07 -2.71 -7.61
N GLY A 328 3.53 -1.69 -6.94
CA GLY A 328 4.01 -1.17 -5.66
C GLY A 328 3.76 -2.14 -4.51
N THR A 329 4.10 -1.71 -3.30
CA THR A 329 3.78 -2.48 -2.09
C THR A 329 2.42 -2.03 -1.54
N SER A 330 1.90 -2.74 -0.53
CA SER A 330 0.69 -2.43 0.24
C SER A 330 0.84 -2.97 1.65
N ASP A 331 -0.08 -2.64 2.54
CA ASP A 331 -0.09 -3.16 3.91
C ASP A 331 -0.36 -4.67 4.00
N ALA A 332 -0.73 -5.32 2.90
CA ALA A 332 -0.73 -6.78 2.79
C ALA A 332 0.62 -7.39 3.16
N ARG A 333 1.74 -6.65 2.95
CA ARG A 333 3.10 -7.05 3.38
C ARG A 333 3.25 -7.32 4.88
N PHE A 334 2.40 -6.70 5.69
CA PHE A 334 2.34 -6.91 7.14
C PHE A 334 1.22 -7.89 7.52
N LEU A 335 0.04 -7.73 6.91
CA LEU A 335 -1.15 -8.53 7.21
C LEU A 335 -0.98 -10.02 6.90
N LYS A 336 -0.08 -10.37 5.99
CA LYS A 336 0.33 -11.77 5.72
C LYS A 336 0.77 -12.54 6.98
N ASP A 337 1.21 -11.82 8.01
CA ASP A 337 1.63 -12.40 9.28
C ASP A 337 0.44 -12.77 10.19
N LEU A 338 -0.78 -12.34 9.84
CA LEU A 338 -2.02 -12.73 10.52
C LEU A 338 -2.72 -13.89 9.79
N ALA A 339 -2.94 -13.75 8.49
CA ALA A 339 -3.73 -14.67 7.69
C ALA A 339 -3.36 -14.58 6.20
N PRO A 340 -3.80 -15.53 5.34
CA PRO A 340 -3.74 -15.37 3.89
C PRO A 340 -4.38 -14.04 3.47
N VAL A 341 -3.65 -13.25 2.67
CA VAL A 341 -4.05 -11.91 2.27
C VAL A 341 -3.95 -11.73 0.76
N ILE A 342 -4.94 -11.06 0.18
CA ILE A 342 -5.00 -10.72 -1.25
C ILE A 342 -5.44 -9.27 -1.38
N ASP A 343 -4.89 -8.53 -2.38
CA ASP A 343 -5.33 -7.19 -2.70
C ASP A 343 -6.26 -7.21 -3.91
N PHE A 344 -7.39 -6.51 -3.82
CA PHE A 344 -8.28 -6.28 -4.94
C PHE A 344 -9.12 -5.02 -4.74
N GLY A 345 -9.12 -4.15 -5.75
CA GLY A 345 -9.88 -2.91 -5.72
C GLY A 345 -9.95 -2.21 -7.08
N PRO A 346 -10.16 -0.88 -7.09
CA PRO A 346 -10.45 -0.10 -8.28
C PRO A 346 -9.38 -0.14 -9.37
N VAL A 347 -9.73 0.45 -10.53
CA VAL A 347 -8.79 0.75 -11.61
C VAL A 347 -7.86 1.89 -11.17
N ASN A 348 -6.55 1.66 -11.25
CA ASN A 348 -5.50 2.53 -10.72
C ASN A 348 -5.08 3.70 -11.64
N ALA A 349 -5.80 3.93 -12.73
CA ALA A 349 -5.40 4.86 -13.79
C ALA A 349 -5.16 6.30 -13.31
N THR A 350 -5.87 6.76 -12.27
CA THR A 350 -5.77 8.12 -11.72
C THR A 350 -5.16 8.16 -10.31
N MET A 351 -4.73 7.01 -9.76
CA MET A 351 -4.08 6.89 -8.45
C MET A 351 -2.90 7.86 -8.34
N HIS A 352 -2.79 8.59 -7.22
CA HIS A 352 -1.75 9.58 -6.91
C HIS A 352 -1.65 10.76 -7.89
N LYS A 353 -2.60 10.89 -8.82
CA LYS A 353 -2.65 12.00 -9.77
C LYS A 353 -3.61 13.11 -9.28
N ARG A 354 -3.47 14.29 -9.88
CA ARG A 354 -4.53 15.33 -9.79
C ARG A 354 -5.77 14.81 -10.51
N ASP A 355 -6.92 15.31 -10.09
CA ASP A 355 -8.23 14.89 -10.59
C ASP A 355 -8.43 13.35 -10.49
N GLU A 356 -7.95 12.79 -9.38
CA GLU A 356 -8.19 11.40 -9.04
C GLU A 356 -9.69 11.13 -9.03
N ALA A 357 -10.11 10.04 -9.70
CA ALA A 357 -11.52 9.72 -9.85
C ALA A 357 -11.78 8.23 -10.07
N ILE A 358 -12.92 7.75 -9.56
CA ILE A 358 -13.46 6.42 -9.77
C ILE A 358 -14.77 6.48 -10.56
N ALA A 359 -15.01 5.49 -11.43
CA ALA A 359 -16.31 5.34 -12.06
C ALA A 359 -17.36 4.90 -11.02
N VAL A 360 -18.51 5.55 -10.99
CA VAL A 360 -19.61 5.20 -10.07
C VAL A 360 -20.06 3.77 -10.27
N GLU A 361 -20.15 3.31 -11.52
CA GLU A 361 -20.50 1.92 -11.87
C GLU A 361 -19.47 0.91 -11.33
N ASP A 362 -18.17 1.25 -11.36
CA ASP A 362 -17.11 0.42 -10.80
C ASP A 362 -17.23 0.33 -9.28
N LEU A 363 -17.52 1.46 -8.60
CA LEU A 363 -17.73 1.49 -7.15
C LEU A 363 -18.92 0.60 -6.74
N GLU A 364 -20.05 0.71 -7.43
CA GLU A 364 -21.23 -0.13 -7.18
C GLU A 364 -20.95 -1.61 -7.47
N THR A 365 -20.17 -1.90 -8.51
CA THR A 365 -19.78 -3.28 -8.85
C THR A 365 -18.84 -3.84 -7.80
N LEU A 366 -17.92 -3.02 -7.27
CA LEU A 366 -16.99 -3.39 -6.20
C LEU A 366 -17.74 -3.81 -4.92
N VAL A 367 -18.82 -3.10 -4.55
CA VAL A 367 -19.72 -3.51 -3.43
C VAL A 367 -20.23 -4.92 -3.63
N ARG A 368 -20.74 -5.24 -4.84
CA ARG A 368 -21.27 -6.57 -5.13
C ARG A 368 -20.21 -7.66 -5.07
N ILE A 369 -19.00 -7.36 -5.57
CA ILE A 369 -17.85 -8.29 -5.50
C ILE A 369 -17.46 -8.52 -4.04
N TYR A 370 -17.29 -7.44 -3.25
CA TYR A 370 -16.89 -7.53 -1.84
C TYR A 370 -17.92 -8.29 -0.99
N ARG A 371 -19.21 -8.04 -1.21
CA ARG A 371 -20.27 -8.80 -0.57
C ARG A 371 -20.20 -10.29 -0.93
N ARG A 372 -20.03 -10.62 -2.23
CA ARG A 372 -20.00 -12.00 -2.72
C ARG A 372 -18.81 -12.77 -2.18
N ILE A 373 -17.61 -12.19 -2.17
CA ILE A 373 -16.43 -12.86 -1.63
C ILE A 373 -16.53 -13.07 -0.13
N ALA A 374 -17.00 -12.07 0.63
CA ALA A 374 -17.14 -12.19 2.08
C ALA A 374 -18.15 -13.28 2.45
N LEU A 375 -19.33 -13.33 1.80
CA LEU A 375 -20.30 -14.41 2.02
C LEU A 375 -19.71 -15.78 1.69
N ALA A 376 -19.07 -15.93 0.53
CA ALA A 376 -18.46 -17.20 0.12
C ALA A 376 -17.35 -17.65 1.07
N ALA A 377 -16.56 -16.71 1.61
CA ALA A 377 -15.52 -16.99 2.59
C ALA A 377 -16.07 -17.41 3.96
N LEU A 378 -17.22 -16.85 4.35
CA LEU A 378 -17.87 -17.13 5.64
C LEU A 378 -18.70 -18.44 5.62
N GLU A 379 -19.27 -18.85 4.46
CA GLU A 379 -20.10 -20.05 4.33
C GLU A 379 -19.33 -21.37 4.45
N ARG A 380 -18.01 -21.39 4.20
CA ARG A 380 -17.20 -22.63 4.24
C ARG A 380 -16.77 -22.98 5.65
N LYS A 381 -16.93 -24.24 6.02
CA LYS A 381 -16.47 -24.85 7.30
C LYS A 381 -15.06 -25.36 7.17
#